data_5af953d3a4490a2bd3c55d77c161f26e
#
_entry.id   5af953d3a4490a2bd3c55d77c161f26e
#
_cell.length_a   1.000
_cell.length_b   1.000
_cell.length_c   1.000
_cell.angle_alpha   90.00
_cell.angle_beta   90.00
_cell.angle_gamma   90.00
#
_symmetry.space_group_name_H-M   'P 1'
#
loop_
_entity.id
_entity.type
_entity.pdbx_description
1 polymer ?
#
loop_
_entity_poly.entity_id
_entity_poly.type
_entity_poly.pdbx_seq_one_letter_code
_entity_poly.pdbx_strand_id
1 'polypeptide(L)'
;MSESAFCIHPNVSIADEAIIGPFVVIGEPQRGAAPGELATVIGPGAIIRSHTVIYAGNVIGARFQTGHGALIRELNRIGDDVSIGSHSVIEHHVIIADRVRIHSNVFIPEFSILEEGAWVGPGVVFTNALYPLSPDAKETLAGPHLLPGAKIGANATLLPGVTIGRDALVGAGAVVVHDVPDGAVVVGNPARVVKQVREISAYQADALLGDLAP
;
A
#
# COMPACT_ATOMS: atom_id res chain seq x y z
N MET A 1 -6.09 35.77 2.88
CA MET A 1 -5.75 34.34 3.03
C MET A 1 -6.08 33.71 1.69
N SER A 2 -5.09 33.30 0.89
CA SER A 2 -5.34 32.65 -0.40
C SER A 2 -6.04 31.32 -0.14
N GLU A 3 -7.18 31.12 -0.80
CA GLU A 3 -7.84 29.81 -0.84
C GLU A 3 -6.79 28.78 -1.29
N SER A 4 -6.58 27.79 -0.47
CA SER A 4 -5.72 26.65 -0.76
C SER A 4 -6.40 25.81 -1.84
N ALA A 5 -6.10 26.11 -3.12
CA ALA A 5 -6.71 25.44 -4.24
C ALA A 5 -6.28 23.94 -4.28
N PHE A 6 -7.23 23.05 -4.34
CA PHE A 6 -7.06 21.68 -4.80
C PHE A 6 -7.61 21.56 -6.24
N CYS A 7 -7.19 20.56 -6.98
CA CYS A 7 -7.66 20.28 -8.34
C CYS A 7 -8.41 18.95 -8.38
N ILE A 8 -9.67 18.97 -8.81
CA ILE A 8 -10.46 17.78 -9.08
C ILE A 8 -10.77 17.74 -10.56
N HIS A 9 -10.27 16.72 -11.24
CA HIS A 9 -10.51 16.51 -12.67
C HIS A 9 -11.95 16.05 -12.97
N PRO A 10 -12.41 16.16 -14.22
CA PRO A 10 -13.71 15.59 -14.62
C PRO A 10 -13.80 14.08 -14.33
N ASN A 11 -15.04 13.56 -14.19
CA ASN A 11 -15.34 12.15 -13.93
C ASN A 11 -14.75 11.61 -12.62
N VAL A 12 -14.61 12.49 -11.61
CA VAL A 12 -14.27 12.13 -10.23
C VAL A 12 -15.52 12.20 -9.37
N SER A 13 -15.83 11.14 -8.67
CA SER A 13 -16.91 11.06 -7.67
C SER A 13 -16.30 10.87 -6.28
N ILE A 14 -16.60 11.81 -5.38
CA ILE A 14 -16.16 11.77 -3.99
C ILE A 14 -17.42 11.74 -3.13
N ALA A 15 -17.55 10.73 -2.29
CA ALA A 15 -18.67 10.61 -1.37
C ALA A 15 -18.56 11.61 -0.21
N ASP A 16 -19.62 11.70 0.59
CA ASP A 16 -19.75 12.67 1.68
C ASP A 16 -18.65 12.51 2.76
N GLU A 17 -18.50 13.58 3.57
CA GLU A 17 -17.57 13.65 4.70
C GLU A 17 -16.07 13.58 4.33
N ALA A 18 -15.71 13.80 3.06
CA ALA A 18 -14.32 13.84 2.65
C ALA A 18 -13.64 15.15 3.10
N ILE A 19 -12.43 15.05 3.66
CA ILE A 19 -11.57 16.17 4.01
C ILE A 19 -10.40 16.21 3.03
N ILE A 20 -10.35 17.26 2.20
CA ILE A 20 -9.32 17.43 1.17
C ILE A 20 -8.40 18.59 1.56
N GLY A 21 -7.13 18.28 1.71
CA GLY A 21 -6.09 19.27 2.02
C GLY A 21 -5.72 20.17 0.83
N PRO A 22 -4.91 21.20 1.08
CA PRO A 22 -4.46 22.10 0.01
C PRO A 22 -3.51 21.41 -0.97
N PHE A 23 -3.53 21.87 -2.23
CA PHE A 23 -2.68 21.37 -3.31
C PHE A 23 -2.83 19.89 -3.62
N VAL A 24 -3.97 19.30 -3.27
CA VAL A 24 -4.34 17.95 -3.68
C VAL A 24 -4.79 17.95 -5.13
N VAL A 25 -4.42 16.92 -5.89
CA VAL A 25 -4.90 16.67 -7.25
C VAL A 25 -5.58 15.31 -7.29
N ILE A 26 -6.83 15.26 -7.79
CA ILE A 26 -7.61 14.00 -7.89
C ILE A 26 -8.11 13.82 -9.32
N GLY A 27 -7.92 12.62 -9.87
CA GLY A 27 -8.31 12.28 -11.22
C GLY A 27 -7.28 12.72 -12.27
N GLU A 28 -6.00 12.88 -11.87
CA GLU A 28 -4.91 13.22 -12.80
C GLU A 28 -4.88 12.20 -13.96
N PRO A 29 -4.96 12.63 -15.22
CA PRO A 29 -4.91 11.69 -16.33
C PRO A 29 -3.52 11.06 -16.46
N GLN A 30 -3.47 9.77 -16.77
CA GLN A 30 -2.21 9.13 -17.14
C GLN A 30 -1.70 9.66 -18.48
N ARG A 31 -0.42 9.46 -18.75
CA ARG A 31 0.23 9.93 -19.95
C ARG A 31 -0.52 9.48 -21.22
N GLY A 32 -0.95 10.45 -22.00
CA GLY A 32 -1.64 10.23 -23.28
C GLY A 32 -3.16 10.08 -23.18
N ALA A 33 -3.73 10.13 -21.97
CA ALA A 33 -5.18 10.15 -21.75
C ALA A 33 -5.72 11.57 -21.61
N ALA A 34 -6.98 11.76 -21.92
CA ALA A 34 -7.70 13.01 -21.69
C ALA A 34 -8.22 13.10 -20.25
N PRO A 35 -8.32 14.31 -19.66
CA PRO A 35 -8.98 14.49 -18.37
C PRO A 35 -10.42 13.95 -18.38
N GLY A 36 -10.75 13.10 -17.41
CA GLY A 36 -12.07 12.48 -17.28
C GLY A 36 -12.32 11.24 -18.13
N GLU A 37 -11.32 10.74 -18.85
CA GLU A 37 -11.43 9.51 -19.63
C GLU A 37 -11.70 8.28 -18.74
N LEU A 38 -11.07 8.21 -17.59
CA LEU A 38 -11.28 7.16 -16.59
C LEU A 38 -12.02 7.72 -15.37
N ALA A 39 -13.04 7.00 -14.91
CA ALA A 39 -13.76 7.35 -13.70
C ALA A 39 -12.91 7.08 -12.45
N THR A 40 -12.90 8.04 -11.52
CA THR A 40 -12.28 7.89 -10.20
C THR A 40 -13.36 7.97 -9.13
N VAL A 41 -13.38 6.99 -8.23
CA VAL A 41 -14.38 6.91 -7.15
C VAL A 41 -13.68 6.86 -5.80
N ILE A 42 -14.11 7.73 -4.87
CA ILE A 42 -13.61 7.79 -3.50
C ILE A 42 -14.79 7.68 -2.55
N GLY A 43 -14.74 6.68 -1.68
CA GLY A 43 -15.75 6.40 -0.67
C GLY A 43 -15.84 7.45 0.44
N PRO A 44 -16.85 7.34 1.33
CA PRO A 44 -17.13 8.33 2.37
C PRO A 44 -16.05 8.38 3.45
N GLY A 45 -15.92 9.56 4.07
CA GLY A 45 -15.02 9.78 5.20
C GLY A 45 -13.54 9.79 4.84
N ALA A 46 -13.19 10.01 3.58
CA ALA A 46 -11.79 10.07 3.14
C ALA A 46 -11.07 11.30 3.74
N ILE A 47 -9.80 11.14 4.14
CA ILE A 47 -8.92 12.22 4.60
C ILE A 47 -7.70 12.26 3.69
N ILE A 48 -7.67 13.22 2.75
CA ILE A 48 -6.60 13.36 1.77
C ILE A 48 -5.75 14.57 2.14
N ARG A 49 -4.53 14.32 2.59
CA ARG A 49 -3.60 15.37 3.05
C ARG A 49 -2.97 16.12 1.88
N SER A 50 -2.45 17.32 2.20
CA SER A 50 -1.89 18.23 1.20
C SER A 50 -0.84 17.61 0.28
N HIS A 51 -0.80 18.09 -0.97
CA HIS A 51 0.14 17.67 -2.02
C HIS A 51 -0.01 16.19 -2.45
N THR A 52 -1.07 15.51 -2.04
CA THR A 52 -1.39 14.16 -2.54
C THR A 52 -1.85 14.26 -3.99
N VAL A 53 -1.36 13.36 -4.84
CA VAL A 53 -1.83 13.20 -6.22
C VAL A 53 -2.45 11.82 -6.38
N ILE A 54 -3.71 11.78 -6.80
CA ILE A 54 -4.44 10.55 -7.12
C ILE A 54 -4.79 10.59 -8.62
N TYR A 55 -4.24 9.66 -9.36
CA TYR A 55 -4.51 9.51 -10.79
C TYR A 55 -5.91 8.97 -11.05
N ALA A 56 -6.34 9.08 -12.31
CA ALA A 56 -7.64 8.62 -12.77
C ALA A 56 -7.77 7.09 -12.75
N GLY A 57 -8.99 6.57 -12.70
CA GLY A 57 -9.27 5.13 -12.74
C GLY A 57 -9.16 4.40 -11.41
N ASN A 58 -8.88 5.11 -10.32
CA ASN A 58 -8.84 4.52 -8.99
C ASN A 58 -10.25 4.29 -8.41
N VAL A 59 -10.44 3.16 -7.76
CA VAL A 59 -11.62 2.86 -6.93
C VAL A 59 -11.16 2.70 -5.50
N ILE A 60 -11.58 3.64 -4.63
CA ILE A 60 -11.12 3.76 -3.26
C ILE A 60 -12.32 3.65 -2.32
N GLY A 61 -12.22 2.79 -1.32
CA GLY A 61 -13.26 2.53 -0.32
C GLY A 61 -13.43 3.64 0.71
N ALA A 62 -14.19 3.35 1.74
CA ALA A 62 -14.53 4.28 2.82
C ALA A 62 -13.36 4.53 3.78
N ARG A 63 -13.35 5.69 4.44
CA ARG A 63 -12.38 6.09 5.49
C ARG A 63 -10.91 5.98 5.07
N PHE A 64 -10.67 6.11 3.78
CA PHE A 64 -9.34 6.15 3.21
C PHE A 64 -8.55 7.35 3.73
N GLN A 65 -7.26 7.16 4.05
CA GLN A 65 -6.42 8.24 4.54
C GLN A 65 -5.07 8.29 3.83
N THR A 66 -4.60 9.51 3.52
CA THR A 66 -3.23 9.73 3.07
C THR A 66 -2.43 10.56 4.05
N GLY A 67 -1.11 10.36 4.07
CA GLY A 67 -0.15 11.35 4.54
C GLY A 67 0.06 12.45 3.49
N HIS A 68 0.96 13.38 3.77
CA HIS A 68 1.29 14.46 2.85
C HIS A 68 2.12 13.96 1.66
N GLY A 69 1.85 14.48 0.46
CA GLY A 69 2.64 14.18 -0.73
C GLY A 69 2.62 12.72 -1.18
N ALA A 70 1.59 11.96 -0.82
CA ALA A 70 1.41 10.61 -1.35
C ALA A 70 1.10 10.66 -2.85
N LEU A 71 1.64 9.71 -3.62
CA LEU A 71 1.37 9.55 -5.05
C LEU A 71 0.68 8.22 -5.28
N ILE A 72 -0.53 8.25 -5.84
CA ILE A 72 -1.32 7.07 -6.16
C ILE A 72 -1.58 7.09 -7.66
N ARG A 73 -0.92 6.19 -8.38
CA ARG A 73 -1.05 6.06 -9.82
C ARG A 73 -2.42 5.51 -10.19
N GLU A 74 -2.64 5.31 -11.46
CA GLU A 74 -3.93 4.96 -12.06
C GLU A 74 -4.36 3.50 -11.80
N LEU A 75 -5.67 3.24 -11.89
CA LEU A 75 -6.27 1.90 -12.01
C LEU A 75 -6.04 0.98 -10.80
N ASN A 76 -5.88 1.54 -9.60
CA ASN A 76 -5.79 0.75 -8.37
C ASN A 76 -7.18 0.46 -7.79
N ARG A 77 -7.27 -0.62 -7.03
CA ARG A 77 -8.40 -0.97 -6.18
C ARG A 77 -7.96 -0.94 -4.74
N ILE A 78 -8.56 -0.04 -3.97
CA ILE A 78 -8.20 0.22 -2.57
C ILE A 78 -9.46 0.04 -1.72
N GLY A 79 -9.39 -0.83 -0.72
CA GLY A 79 -10.50 -1.16 0.17
C GLY A 79 -10.79 -0.09 1.22
N ASP A 80 -11.58 -0.48 2.22
CA ASP A 80 -11.99 0.36 3.33
C ASP A 80 -10.89 0.46 4.39
N ASP A 81 -10.88 1.57 5.15
CA ASP A 81 -9.96 1.80 6.29
C ASP A 81 -8.47 1.72 5.92
N VAL A 82 -8.11 1.94 4.67
CA VAL A 82 -6.73 1.93 4.22
C VAL A 82 -6.04 3.25 4.54
N SER A 83 -4.79 3.17 5.02
CA SER A 83 -3.95 4.37 5.21
C SER A 83 -2.63 4.26 4.45
N ILE A 84 -2.28 5.32 3.70
CA ILE A 84 -1.04 5.45 2.93
C ILE A 84 -0.23 6.61 3.50
N GLY A 85 0.96 6.34 4.01
CA GLY A 85 1.84 7.31 4.66
C GLY A 85 2.41 8.36 3.71
N SER A 86 2.99 9.42 4.29
CA SER A 86 3.55 10.55 3.54
C SER A 86 4.65 10.11 2.57
N HIS A 87 4.66 10.73 1.39
CA HIS A 87 5.66 10.49 0.34
C HIS A 87 5.76 9.04 -0.13
N SER A 88 4.73 8.24 0.12
CA SER A 88 4.66 6.89 -0.44
C SER A 88 4.14 6.94 -1.87
N VAL A 89 4.62 6.02 -2.70
CA VAL A 89 4.24 5.86 -4.10
C VAL A 89 3.57 4.51 -4.28
N ILE A 90 2.34 4.54 -4.79
CA ILE A 90 1.60 3.36 -5.23
C ILE A 90 1.50 3.43 -6.74
N GLU A 91 2.14 2.51 -7.44
CA GLU A 91 2.08 2.41 -8.89
C GLU A 91 0.70 1.89 -9.35
N HIS A 92 0.50 1.74 -10.64
CA HIS A 92 -0.79 1.34 -11.21
C HIS A 92 -1.09 -0.16 -11.04
N HIS A 93 -2.38 -0.54 -11.16
CA HIS A 93 -2.83 -1.94 -11.06
C HIS A 93 -2.45 -2.63 -9.75
N VAL A 94 -2.36 -1.89 -8.66
CA VAL A 94 -2.17 -2.44 -7.31
C VAL A 94 -3.53 -2.73 -6.68
N ILE A 95 -3.61 -3.85 -5.95
CA ILE A 95 -4.79 -4.23 -5.16
C ILE A 95 -4.42 -4.11 -3.69
N ILE A 96 -5.17 -3.30 -2.96
CA ILE A 96 -5.02 -3.10 -1.52
C ILE A 96 -6.36 -3.39 -0.86
N ALA A 97 -6.43 -4.45 -0.08
CA ALA A 97 -7.64 -4.84 0.64
C ALA A 97 -7.88 -3.95 1.88
N ASP A 98 -8.94 -4.25 2.63
CA ASP A 98 -9.37 -3.47 3.78
C ASP A 98 -8.33 -3.46 4.91
N ARG A 99 -8.31 -2.38 5.68
CA ARG A 99 -7.50 -2.21 6.89
C ARG A 99 -5.99 -2.33 6.68
N VAL A 100 -5.51 -2.24 5.43
CA VAL A 100 -4.08 -2.21 5.14
C VAL A 100 -3.49 -0.88 5.60
N ARG A 101 -2.35 -0.96 6.27
CA ARG A 101 -1.60 0.22 6.72
C ARG A 101 -0.22 0.28 6.08
N ILE A 102 0.02 1.33 5.30
CA ILE A 102 1.30 1.62 4.64
C ILE A 102 1.89 2.86 5.29
N HIS A 103 3.10 2.75 5.83
CA HIS A 103 3.82 3.86 6.44
C HIS A 103 4.48 4.77 5.39
N SER A 104 5.19 5.81 5.86
CA SER A 104 5.80 6.83 4.99
C SER A 104 6.98 6.31 4.18
N ASN A 105 7.22 6.93 3.01
CA ASN A 105 8.34 6.63 2.11
C ASN A 105 8.36 5.18 1.60
N VAL A 106 7.22 4.58 1.39
CA VAL A 106 7.08 3.23 0.84
C VAL A 106 6.90 3.30 -0.68
N PHE A 107 7.55 2.40 -1.41
CA PHE A 107 7.33 2.21 -2.84
C PHE A 107 6.67 0.86 -3.10
N ILE A 108 5.49 0.89 -3.75
CA ILE A 108 4.73 -0.30 -4.15
C ILE A 108 4.55 -0.28 -5.66
N PRO A 109 5.22 -1.20 -6.39
CA PRO A 109 5.18 -1.29 -7.84
C PRO A 109 3.89 -1.93 -8.34
N GLU A 110 3.70 -1.90 -9.65
CA GLU A 110 2.59 -2.50 -10.38
C GLU A 110 2.40 -3.98 -10.02
N PHE A 111 1.16 -4.42 -10.04
CA PHE A 111 0.73 -5.80 -9.82
C PHE A 111 1.00 -6.34 -8.42
N SER A 112 1.33 -5.46 -7.46
CA SER A 112 1.39 -5.85 -6.05
C SER A 112 -0.01 -6.10 -5.49
N ILE A 113 -0.12 -7.07 -4.57
CA ILE A 113 -1.37 -7.39 -3.87
C ILE A 113 -1.10 -7.33 -2.37
N LEU A 114 -1.86 -6.51 -1.66
CA LEU A 114 -1.81 -6.40 -0.21
C LEU A 114 -3.17 -6.81 0.32
N GLU A 115 -3.23 -7.97 0.97
CA GLU A 115 -4.46 -8.48 1.55
C GLU A 115 -4.76 -7.86 2.92
N GLU A 116 -5.94 -8.15 3.42
CA GLU A 116 -6.57 -7.55 4.58
C GLU A 116 -5.63 -7.44 5.80
N GLY A 117 -5.58 -6.25 6.39
CA GLY A 117 -4.80 -6.01 7.61
C GLY A 117 -3.29 -6.09 7.45
N ALA A 118 -2.76 -6.19 6.24
CA ALA A 118 -1.31 -6.14 6.03
C ALA A 118 -0.73 -4.81 6.51
N TRP A 119 0.45 -4.87 7.11
CA TRP A 119 1.15 -3.72 7.67
C TRP A 119 2.53 -3.55 7.03
N VAL A 120 2.80 -2.37 6.47
CA VAL A 120 4.05 -2.07 5.77
C VAL A 120 4.76 -0.92 6.46
N GLY A 121 5.93 -1.20 7.02
CA GLY A 121 6.77 -0.26 7.75
C GLY A 121 7.36 0.85 6.87
N PRO A 122 7.89 1.92 7.48
CA PRO A 122 8.45 3.05 6.73
C PRO A 122 9.69 2.65 5.92
N GLY A 123 9.83 3.27 4.74
CA GLY A 123 10.97 3.06 3.87
C GLY A 123 11.06 1.68 3.20
N VAL A 124 10.01 0.88 3.27
CA VAL A 124 9.96 -0.42 2.59
C VAL A 124 9.89 -0.22 1.08
N VAL A 125 10.65 -1.04 0.36
CA VAL A 125 10.68 -1.05 -1.10
C VAL A 125 10.24 -2.42 -1.63
N PHE A 126 9.17 -2.44 -2.44
CA PHE A 126 8.79 -3.60 -3.22
C PHE A 126 9.38 -3.46 -4.62
N THR A 127 9.72 -4.56 -5.26
CA THR A 127 10.19 -4.59 -6.65
C THR A 127 9.35 -5.57 -7.47
N ASN A 128 9.25 -5.36 -8.79
CA ASN A 128 8.42 -6.19 -9.66
C ASN A 128 9.14 -6.68 -10.93
N ALA A 129 10.36 -6.20 -11.20
CA ALA A 129 11.17 -6.62 -12.35
C ALA A 129 12.39 -7.39 -11.88
N LEU A 130 12.41 -8.70 -12.10
CA LEU A 130 13.53 -9.55 -11.69
C LEU A 130 14.81 -9.27 -12.53
N TYR A 131 14.63 -9.04 -13.82
CA TYR A 131 15.71 -8.73 -14.76
C TYR A 131 15.36 -7.46 -15.55
N PRO A 132 15.58 -6.26 -14.99
CA PRO A 132 15.30 -5.00 -15.69
C PRO A 132 16.03 -4.94 -17.04
N LEU A 133 15.32 -4.43 -18.05
CA LEU A 133 15.82 -4.30 -19.43
C LEU A 133 16.04 -5.62 -20.19
N SER A 134 15.66 -6.78 -19.66
CA SER A 134 15.59 -8.00 -20.48
C SER A 134 14.52 -7.84 -21.58
N PRO A 135 14.61 -8.58 -22.69
CA PRO A 135 13.66 -8.44 -23.80
C PRO A 135 12.19 -8.59 -23.39
N ASP A 136 11.92 -9.45 -22.43
CA ASP A 136 10.61 -9.81 -21.88
C ASP A 136 10.31 -9.18 -20.50
N ALA A 137 11.11 -8.19 -20.08
CA ALA A 137 11.01 -7.60 -18.75
C ALA A 137 9.60 -7.07 -18.43
N LYS A 138 8.91 -6.47 -19.42
CA LYS A 138 7.55 -5.91 -19.23
C LYS A 138 6.46 -6.98 -19.14
N GLU A 139 6.69 -8.14 -19.76
CA GLU A 139 5.72 -9.24 -19.79
C GLU A 139 5.82 -10.11 -18.54
N THR A 140 6.94 -10.02 -17.83
CA THR A 140 7.25 -10.82 -16.65
C THR A 140 7.19 -10.03 -15.33
N LEU A 141 6.64 -8.81 -15.35
CA LEU A 141 6.47 -8.03 -14.13
C LEU A 141 5.57 -8.76 -13.13
N ALA A 142 6.04 -8.90 -11.90
CA ALA A 142 5.29 -9.53 -10.81
C ALA A 142 5.52 -8.79 -9.50
N GLY A 143 4.52 -8.07 -9.01
CA GLY A 143 4.58 -7.44 -7.70
C GLY A 143 4.54 -8.47 -6.57
N PRO A 144 5.10 -8.15 -5.39
CA PRO A 144 4.94 -8.98 -4.20
C PRO A 144 3.47 -9.14 -3.78
N HIS A 145 3.16 -10.28 -3.16
CA HIS A 145 1.85 -10.58 -2.60
C HIS A 145 1.94 -10.73 -1.07
N LEU A 146 1.28 -9.86 -0.34
CA LEU A 146 1.15 -9.93 1.11
C LEU A 146 -0.17 -10.59 1.47
N LEU A 147 -0.13 -11.75 2.11
CA LEU A 147 -1.32 -12.42 2.63
C LEU A 147 -1.84 -11.71 3.89
N PRO A 148 -3.08 -12.02 4.35
CA PRO A 148 -3.71 -11.31 5.46
C PRO A 148 -2.84 -11.22 6.70
N GLY A 149 -2.78 -10.03 7.31
CA GLY A 149 -2.04 -9.78 8.53
C GLY A 149 -0.51 -9.82 8.39
N ALA A 150 0.05 -9.98 7.19
CA ALA A 150 1.49 -9.92 6.97
C ALA A 150 2.09 -8.57 7.41
N LYS A 151 3.26 -8.60 8.05
CA LYS A 151 3.92 -7.43 8.63
C LYS A 151 5.33 -7.27 8.07
N ILE A 152 5.60 -6.13 7.48
CA ILE A 152 6.90 -5.83 6.85
C ILE A 152 7.61 -4.74 7.66
N GLY A 153 8.73 -5.09 8.26
CA GLY A 153 9.56 -4.17 9.06
C GLY A 153 10.19 -3.05 8.21
N ALA A 154 10.52 -1.94 8.87
CA ALA A 154 11.09 -0.75 8.23
C ALA A 154 12.31 -1.07 7.34
N ASN A 155 12.41 -0.37 6.20
CA ASN A 155 13.53 -0.50 5.24
C ASN A 155 13.76 -1.92 4.71
N ALA A 156 12.78 -2.83 4.80
CA ALA A 156 12.88 -4.12 4.13
C ALA A 156 12.72 -3.97 2.61
N THR A 157 13.31 -4.90 1.87
CA THR A 157 13.15 -4.99 0.41
C THR A 157 12.52 -6.33 0.05
N LEU A 158 11.44 -6.30 -0.76
CA LEU A 158 10.79 -7.49 -1.27
C LEU A 158 11.09 -7.65 -2.76
N LEU A 159 11.63 -8.81 -3.15
CA LEU A 159 11.92 -9.10 -4.55
C LEU A 159 10.66 -9.44 -5.35
N PRO A 160 10.74 -9.38 -6.69
CA PRO A 160 9.59 -9.59 -7.56
C PRO A 160 8.90 -10.94 -7.32
N GLY A 161 7.57 -10.92 -7.24
CA GLY A 161 6.72 -12.10 -7.16
C GLY A 161 6.77 -12.88 -5.84
N VAL A 162 7.50 -12.41 -4.83
CA VAL A 162 7.52 -13.11 -3.53
C VAL A 162 6.17 -13.01 -2.82
N THR A 163 5.77 -14.10 -2.16
CA THR A 163 4.60 -14.15 -1.29
C THR A 163 5.02 -14.07 0.17
N ILE A 164 4.42 -13.17 0.92
CA ILE A 164 4.59 -13.10 2.38
C ILE A 164 3.37 -13.74 3.03
N GLY A 165 3.60 -14.85 3.72
CA GLY A 165 2.57 -15.68 4.31
C GLY A 165 1.70 -14.95 5.33
N ARG A 166 0.53 -15.52 5.63
CA ARG A 166 -0.44 -15.02 6.61
C ARG A 166 0.25 -14.79 7.96
N ASP A 167 0.01 -13.63 8.55
CA ASP A 167 0.57 -13.20 9.83
C ASP A 167 2.10 -13.26 9.94
N ALA A 168 2.81 -13.52 8.86
CA ALA A 168 4.27 -13.52 8.85
C ALA A 168 4.84 -12.14 9.20
N LEU A 169 6.07 -12.14 9.72
CA LEU A 169 6.80 -10.94 10.11
C LEU A 169 8.17 -10.89 9.39
N VAL A 170 8.33 -9.91 8.56
CA VAL A 170 9.62 -9.57 7.95
C VAL A 170 10.32 -8.54 8.84
N GLY A 171 11.51 -8.86 9.33
CA GLY A 171 12.29 -7.96 10.17
C GLY A 171 12.79 -6.72 9.42
N ALA A 172 13.04 -5.64 10.15
CA ALA A 172 13.55 -4.40 9.57
C ALA A 172 14.88 -4.62 8.82
N GLY A 173 15.03 -3.98 7.65
CA GLY A 173 16.23 -4.09 6.81
C GLY A 173 16.43 -5.45 6.14
N ALA A 174 15.48 -6.36 6.22
CA ALA A 174 15.58 -7.66 5.56
C ALA A 174 15.41 -7.55 4.04
N VAL A 175 16.09 -8.43 3.29
CA VAL A 175 15.92 -8.58 1.84
C VAL A 175 15.28 -9.94 1.56
N VAL A 176 13.98 -9.92 1.23
CA VAL A 176 13.20 -11.12 0.99
C VAL A 176 13.35 -11.54 -0.47
N VAL A 177 13.98 -12.69 -0.68
CA VAL A 177 14.30 -13.23 -2.01
C VAL A 177 13.52 -14.50 -2.37
N HIS A 178 12.74 -15.03 -1.41
CA HIS A 178 11.88 -16.21 -1.56
C HIS A 178 10.61 -16.01 -0.74
N ASP A 179 9.60 -16.80 -1.03
CA ASP A 179 8.35 -16.82 -0.27
C ASP A 179 8.59 -17.05 1.22
N VAL A 180 7.80 -16.36 2.04
CA VAL A 180 7.84 -16.46 3.50
C VAL A 180 6.63 -17.29 3.94
N PRO A 181 6.81 -18.39 4.68
CA PRO A 181 5.70 -19.20 5.17
C PRO A 181 4.79 -18.46 6.16
N ASP A 182 3.54 -18.91 6.29
CA ASP A 182 2.59 -18.39 7.27
C ASP A 182 3.18 -18.39 8.69
N GLY A 183 2.99 -17.29 9.41
CA GLY A 183 3.44 -17.11 10.77
C GLY A 183 4.95 -17.11 10.97
N ALA A 184 5.76 -17.20 9.92
CA ALA A 184 7.22 -17.18 10.05
C ALA A 184 7.75 -15.78 10.34
N VAL A 185 8.83 -15.70 11.10
CA VAL A 185 9.65 -14.51 11.29
C VAL A 185 10.91 -14.67 10.47
N VAL A 186 11.14 -13.75 9.53
CA VAL A 186 12.33 -13.73 8.69
C VAL A 186 13.15 -12.48 8.89
N VAL A 187 14.47 -12.59 8.90
CA VAL A 187 15.42 -11.47 9.06
C VAL A 187 16.66 -11.66 8.19
N GLY A 188 17.36 -10.57 7.92
CA GLY A 188 18.68 -10.56 7.28
C GLY A 188 18.64 -10.35 5.77
N ASN A 189 19.84 -10.38 5.15
CA ASN A 189 20.07 -10.26 3.72
C ASN A 189 21.01 -11.39 3.25
N PRO A 190 20.52 -12.39 2.50
CA PRO A 190 19.09 -12.62 2.22
C PRO A 190 18.33 -13.04 3.48
N ALA A 191 17.02 -12.76 3.51
CA ALA A 191 16.16 -13.09 4.65
C ALA A 191 16.08 -14.61 4.89
N ARG A 192 16.12 -15.01 6.18
CA ARG A 192 16.01 -16.41 6.62
C ARG A 192 15.02 -16.51 7.77
N VAL A 193 14.29 -17.61 7.82
CA VAL A 193 13.40 -17.91 8.94
C VAL A 193 14.23 -18.12 10.21
N VAL A 194 13.89 -17.38 11.27
CA VAL A 194 14.58 -17.47 12.57
C VAL A 194 13.68 -18.01 13.68
N LYS A 195 12.35 -17.84 13.58
CA LYS A 195 11.36 -18.33 14.53
C LYS A 195 9.94 -18.21 13.97
N GLN A 196 8.93 -18.52 14.78
CA GLN A 196 7.52 -18.27 14.48
C GLN A 196 7.00 -17.06 15.24
N VAL A 197 6.04 -16.33 14.67
CA VAL A 197 5.39 -15.17 15.32
C VAL A 197 4.78 -15.57 16.67
N ARG A 198 4.19 -16.77 16.76
CA ARG A 198 3.65 -17.34 18.02
C ARG A 198 4.67 -17.52 19.14
N GLU A 199 5.97 -17.44 18.86
CA GLU A 199 7.04 -17.50 19.86
C GLU A 199 7.39 -16.11 20.42
N ILE A 200 6.78 -15.05 19.89
CA ILE A 200 6.99 -13.67 20.33
C ILE A 200 5.93 -13.35 21.39
N SER A 201 6.34 -13.19 22.64
CA SER A 201 5.43 -12.91 23.77
C SER A 201 4.55 -11.67 23.56
N ALA A 202 5.06 -10.64 22.90
CA ALA A 202 4.30 -9.42 22.61
C ALA A 202 3.06 -9.67 21.73
N TYR A 203 3.08 -10.69 20.85
CA TYR A 203 1.91 -11.08 20.05
C TYR A 203 1.01 -12.10 20.73
N GLN A 204 1.43 -12.65 21.88
CA GLN A 204 0.61 -13.56 22.69
C GLN A 204 -0.29 -12.78 23.66
N ALA A 205 0.10 -11.58 24.06
CA ALA A 205 -0.63 -10.76 25.02
C ALA A 205 -1.98 -10.24 24.47
N ASP A 206 -2.10 -10.02 23.16
CA ASP A 206 -3.35 -9.58 22.53
C ASP A 206 -4.44 -10.67 22.57
N ALA A 207 -4.07 -11.95 22.63
CA ALA A 207 -5.01 -13.04 22.81
C ALA A 207 -5.62 -13.07 24.23
N LEU A 208 -4.94 -12.47 25.23
CA LEU A 208 -5.41 -12.39 26.62
C LEU A 208 -6.26 -11.15 26.91
N LEU A 209 -6.16 -10.08 26.08
CA LEU A 209 -6.93 -8.84 26.27
C LEU A 209 -8.27 -8.87 25.52
N GLY A 210 -8.45 -9.76 24.55
CA GLY A 210 -9.72 -9.96 23.83
C GLY A 210 -10.86 -10.49 24.72
N ASP A 211 -10.56 -11.10 25.86
CA ASP A 211 -11.55 -11.63 26.82
C ASP A 211 -11.93 -10.63 27.94
N LEU A 212 -11.39 -9.40 27.91
CA LEU A 212 -11.60 -8.36 28.95
C LEU A 212 -12.25 -7.07 28.41
N ALA A 213 -12.83 -7.10 27.21
CA ALA A 213 -13.65 -5.97 26.75
C ALA A 213 -15.04 -6.01 27.44
N PRO A 214 -15.51 -4.90 28.05
CA PRO A 214 -16.78 -4.81 28.73
C PRO A 214 -17.98 -4.88 27.80
#